data_6960d988aa717965672cb62c029a7a0e
#
_entry.id   6960d988aa717965672cb62c029a7a0e
#
_cell.length_a   1.000
_cell.length_b   1.000
_cell.length_c   1.000
_cell.angle_alpha   90.00
_cell.angle_beta   90.00
_cell.angle_gamma   90.00
#
_symmetry.space_group_name_H-M   'P 1'
#
loop_
_entity.id
_entity.type
_entity.pdbx_description
1 polymer ?
#
loop_
_entity_poly.entity_id
_entity_poly.type
_entity_poly.pdbx_seq_one_letter_code
_entity_poly.pdbx_strand_id
1 'polypeptide(L)'
;MFGIKRKLIKIKNFIGNNIQKTKDKVLYKKQLKYVKTKNNRFCQVSSYPILNEKYMAPHFNRHYFYHPAWAARVLADIKPEKHIDISSTINFMSHISAFIPTEYYEYNVPKIELDNLKIDHCDLLSLPFADNSVFSLSCMHVIEHIGLGRYGDAFDLDADLKAVNELKRVLAKNGHLLFVVPISSYPRIEFNAHRIYSYKMVLEMFESFNLKEFCLIPDSGKIIRYAREKDCENQRHACGCFHFIKIWN
;
A
#
# COMPACT_ATOMS: atom_id res chain seq x y z
N MET A 1 7.84 -26.13 -34.10
CA MET A 1 6.90 -27.04 -33.39
C MET A 1 6.36 -26.50 -32.07
N PHE A 2 7.14 -25.77 -31.24
CA PHE A 2 6.71 -25.23 -29.93
C PHE A 2 5.61 -24.16 -30.01
N GLY A 3 5.58 -23.32 -31.02
CA GLY A 3 4.59 -22.22 -31.15
C GLY A 3 3.16 -22.69 -31.45
N ILE A 4 3.00 -23.76 -32.23
CA ILE A 4 1.68 -24.29 -32.62
C ILE A 4 1.01 -24.98 -31.44
N LYS A 5 1.76 -25.75 -30.63
CA LYS A 5 1.24 -26.37 -29.38
C LYS A 5 0.75 -25.34 -28.39
N ARG A 6 1.48 -24.23 -28.19
CA ARG A 6 1.05 -23.13 -27.32
C ARG A 6 -0.23 -22.42 -27.80
N LYS A 7 -0.37 -22.26 -29.12
CA LYS A 7 -1.57 -21.65 -29.74
C LYS A 7 -2.80 -22.55 -29.56
N LEU A 8 -2.65 -23.86 -29.76
CA LEU A 8 -3.72 -24.84 -29.57
C LEU A 8 -4.17 -24.95 -28.09
N ILE A 9 -3.26 -24.88 -27.13
CA ILE A 9 -3.59 -24.87 -25.70
C ILE A 9 -4.38 -23.60 -25.34
N LYS A 10 -3.98 -22.43 -25.85
CA LYS A 10 -4.72 -21.18 -25.64
C LYS A 10 -6.14 -21.22 -26.22
N ILE A 11 -6.32 -21.79 -27.39
CA ILE A 11 -7.63 -21.95 -28.03
C ILE A 11 -8.51 -22.93 -27.23
N LYS A 12 -7.98 -24.09 -26.82
CA LYS A 12 -8.71 -25.06 -25.97
C LYS A 12 -9.16 -24.41 -24.65
N ASN A 13 -8.27 -23.67 -23.97
CA ASN A 13 -8.59 -22.99 -22.73
C ASN A 13 -9.64 -21.88 -22.94
N PHE A 14 -9.57 -21.13 -24.05
CA PHE A 14 -10.55 -20.10 -24.39
C PHE A 14 -11.95 -20.71 -24.65
N ILE A 15 -12.03 -21.79 -25.41
CA ILE A 15 -13.29 -22.50 -25.68
C ILE A 15 -13.85 -23.11 -24.38
N GLY A 16 -13.01 -23.78 -23.61
CA GLY A 16 -13.39 -24.36 -22.31
C GLY A 16 -13.96 -23.32 -21.35
N ASN A 17 -13.31 -22.18 -21.24
CA ASN A 17 -13.76 -21.07 -20.40
C ASN A 17 -15.11 -20.48 -20.86
N ASN A 18 -15.35 -20.37 -22.16
CA ASN A 18 -16.63 -19.89 -22.68
C ASN A 18 -17.78 -20.86 -22.45
N ILE A 19 -17.53 -22.16 -22.62
CA ILE A 19 -18.52 -23.21 -22.31
C ILE A 19 -18.86 -23.19 -20.82
N GLN A 20 -17.85 -23.07 -19.94
CA GLN A 20 -18.06 -23.03 -18.51
C GLN A 20 -18.86 -21.79 -18.07
N LYS A 21 -18.53 -20.60 -18.61
CA LYS A 21 -19.29 -19.35 -18.38
C LYS A 21 -20.76 -19.48 -18.78
N THR A 22 -21.03 -20.20 -19.89
CA THR A 22 -22.41 -20.43 -20.33
C THR A 22 -23.15 -21.37 -19.38
N LYS A 23 -22.52 -22.45 -18.93
CA LYS A 23 -23.08 -23.37 -17.93
C LYS A 23 -23.39 -22.65 -16.63
N ASP A 24 -22.48 -21.80 -16.14
CA ASP A 24 -22.67 -21.03 -14.91
C ASP A 24 -23.82 -20.03 -15.01
N LYS A 25 -23.99 -19.38 -16.14
CA LYS A 25 -25.14 -18.50 -16.39
C LYS A 25 -26.48 -19.26 -16.36
N VAL A 26 -26.51 -20.44 -16.98
CA VAL A 26 -27.72 -21.28 -16.99
C VAL A 26 -28.05 -21.77 -15.56
N LEU A 27 -27.05 -22.25 -14.84
CA LEU A 27 -27.21 -22.68 -13.45
C LEU A 27 -27.70 -21.52 -12.56
N TYR A 28 -27.09 -20.35 -12.66
CA TYR A 28 -27.50 -19.14 -11.94
C TYR A 28 -28.98 -18.79 -12.18
N LYS A 29 -29.42 -18.79 -13.45
CA LYS A 29 -30.82 -18.51 -13.78
C LYS A 29 -31.77 -19.52 -13.13
N LYS A 30 -31.42 -20.81 -13.16
CA LYS A 30 -32.21 -21.86 -12.52
C LYS A 30 -32.29 -21.66 -11.00
N GLN A 31 -31.16 -21.36 -10.37
CA GLN A 31 -31.09 -21.11 -8.93
C GLN A 31 -31.86 -19.83 -8.53
N LEU A 32 -31.73 -18.74 -9.30
CA LEU A 32 -32.46 -17.50 -9.06
C LEU A 32 -33.98 -17.71 -9.14
N LYS A 33 -34.45 -18.49 -10.13
CA LYS A 33 -35.87 -18.83 -10.26
C LYS A 33 -36.34 -19.63 -9.02
N TYR A 34 -35.56 -20.61 -8.57
CA TYR A 34 -35.87 -21.39 -7.39
C TYR A 34 -35.97 -20.50 -6.12
N VAL A 35 -34.95 -19.64 -5.89
CA VAL A 35 -34.93 -18.73 -4.73
C VAL A 35 -36.13 -17.79 -4.75
N LYS A 36 -36.46 -17.19 -5.90
CA LYS A 36 -37.63 -16.32 -6.05
C LYS A 36 -38.97 -17.03 -5.72
N THR A 37 -39.04 -18.34 -6.02
CA THR A 37 -40.26 -19.10 -5.80
C THR A 37 -40.37 -19.65 -4.36
N LYS A 38 -39.22 -19.99 -3.74
CA LYS A 38 -39.20 -20.65 -2.43
C LYS A 38 -38.80 -19.75 -1.26
N ASN A 39 -38.39 -18.49 -1.56
CA ASN A 39 -38.04 -17.53 -0.51
C ASN A 39 -39.29 -17.15 0.30
N ASN A 40 -39.24 -17.39 1.60
CA ASN A 40 -40.26 -17.00 2.57
C ASN A 40 -39.65 -16.20 3.76
N ARG A 41 -38.40 -15.85 3.70
CA ARG A 41 -37.65 -15.18 4.79
C ARG A 41 -37.30 -13.72 4.48
N PHE A 42 -37.06 -13.40 3.22
CA PHE A 42 -36.63 -12.07 2.80
C PHE A 42 -37.71 -11.40 1.96
N CYS A 43 -37.97 -10.11 2.18
CA CYS A 43 -38.99 -9.34 1.49
C CYS A 43 -38.75 -9.23 -0.03
N GLN A 44 -37.52 -9.31 -0.47
CA GLN A 44 -37.18 -9.16 -1.89
C GLN A 44 -36.01 -10.09 -2.30
N VAL A 45 -36.07 -10.57 -3.53
CA VAL A 45 -34.97 -11.29 -4.20
C VAL A 45 -34.64 -10.55 -5.49
N SER A 46 -33.49 -9.87 -5.51
CA SER A 46 -32.95 -9.22 -6.70
C SER A 46 -31.93 -10.12 -7.40
N SER A 47 -31.66 -9.84 -8.68
CA SER A 47 -30.62 -10.55 -9.45
C SER A 47 -29.31 -9.80 -9.34
N TYR A 48 -28.27 -10.46 -8.80
CA TYR A 48 -26.90 -9.95 -8.73
C TYR A 48 -25.90 -11.08 -9.06
N PRO A 49 -25.58 -11.29 -10.35
CA PRO A 49 -24.79 -12.43 -10.79
C PRO A 49 -23.29 -12.29 -10.48
N ILE A 50 -22.77 -13.11 -9.59
CA ILE A 50 -21.33 -13.29 -9.35
C ILE A 50 -20.96 -14.72 -9.78
N LEU A 51 -20.38 -14.87 -10.98
CA LEU A 51 -20.24 -16.19 -11.63
C LEU A 51 -18.79 -16.73 -11.65
N ASN A 52 -17.79 -15.89 -11.40
CA ASN A 52 -16.38 -16.24 -11.61
C ASN A 52 -15.59 -16.53 -10.34
N GLU A 53 -16.07 -16.10 -9.17
CA GLU A 53 -15.30 -16.16 -7.90
C GLU A 53 -14.92 -17.58 -7.50
N LYS A 54 -15.77 -18.56 -7.79
CA LYS A 54 -15.49 -19.99 -7.49
C LYS A 54 -14.27 -20.57 -8.23
N TYR A 55 -13.76 -19.86 -9.24
CA TYR A 55 -12.61 -20.28 -10.04
C TYR A 55 -11.38 -19.43 -9.80
N MET A 56 -11.47 -18.41 -8.95
CA MET A 56 -10.40 -17.45 -8.73
C MET A 56 -10.04 -17.42 -7.25
N ALA A 57 -8.73 -17.47 -6.97
CA ALA A 57 -8.27 -17.06 -5.66
C ALA A 57 -8.58 -15.56 -5.46
N PRO A 58 -8.84 -15.12 -4.22
CA PRO A 58 -9.03 -13.70 -3.94
C PRO A 58 -7.86 -12.88 -4.48
N HIS A 59 -8.17 -11.88 -5.31
CA HIS A 59 -7.16 -10.95 -5.83
C HIS A 59 -6.82 -9.95 -4.72
N PHE A 60 -5.53 -9.71 -4.50
CA PHE A 60 -5.05 -8.66 -3.59
C PHE A 60 -3.85 -7.95 -4.18
N ASN A 61 -3.73 -6.66 -3.89
CA ASN A 61 -2.54 -5.90 -4.22
C ASN A 61 -1.45 -6.24 -3.20
N ARG A 62 -0.32 -6.78 -3.66
CA ARG A 62 0.77 -7.26 -2.80
C ARG A 62 1.36 -6.15 -1.94
N HIS A 63 1.62 -4.97 -2.50
CA HIS A 63 2.14 -3.84 -1.75
C HIS A 63 1.18 -3.50 -0.61
N TYR A 64 -0.08 -3.21 -0.93
CA TYR A 64 -1.11 -2.78 0.03
C TYR A 64 -1.62 -3.89 0.97
N PHE A 65 -1.20 -5.13 0.77
CA PHE A 65 -1.44 -6.20 1.72
C PHE A 65 -0.27 -6.36 2.71
N TYR A 66 0.97 -6.37 2.19
CA TYR A 66 2.12 -6.73 2.99
C TYR A 66 2.74 -5.55 3.76
N HIS A 67 2.79 -4.32 3.17
CA HIS A 67 3.40 -3.20 3.89
C HIS A 67 2.60 -2.79 5.14
N PRO A 68 1.24 -2.74 5.14
CA PRO A 68 0.50 -2.46 6.37
C PRO A 68 0.67 -3.58 7.40
N ALA A 69 0.72 -4.83 6.96
CA ALA A 69 0.96 -5.96 7.84
C ALA A 69 2.37 -5.93 8.47
N TRP A 70 3.38 -5.44 7.74
CA TRP A 70 4.72 -5.18 8.29
C TRP A 70 4.69 -4.02 9.27
N ALA A 71 4.09 -2.89 8.89
CA ALA A 71 4.02 -1.70 9.74
C ALA A 71 3.29 -1.99 11.06
N ALA A 72 2.18 -2.74 11.03
CA ALA A 72 1.47 -3.16 12.24
C ALA A 72 2.36 -3.96 13.20
N ARG A 73 3.24 -4.83 12.69
CA ARG A 73 4.18 -5.58 13.52
C ARG A 73 5.24 -4.68 14.15
N VAL A 74 5.77 -3.73 13.39
CA VAL A 74 6.71 -2.74 13.92
C VAL A 74 6.05 -1.91 15.02
N LEU A 75 4.82 -1.42 14.80
CA LEU A 75 4.07 -0.65 15.80
C LEU A 75 3.77 -1.47 17.06
N ALA A 76 3.45 -2.76 16.91
CA ALA A 76 3.23 -3.67 18.03
C ALA A 76 4.51 -3.91 18.86
N ASP A 77 5.69 -3.87 18.23
CA ASP A 77 6.98 -4.03 18.88
C ASP A 77 7.39 -2.74 19.61
N ILE A 78 7.23 -1.56 19.00
CA ILE A 78 7.64 -0.27 19.59
C ILE A 78 6.63 0.30 20.57
N LYS A 79 5.34 -0.06 20.46
CA LYS A 79 4.23 0.36 21.35
C LYS A 79 4.24 1.85 21.65
N PRO A 80 4.15 2.73 20.66
CA PRO A 80 4.17 4.16 20.88
C PRO A 80 2.90 4.60 21.63
N GLU A 81 3.00 5.62 22.47
CA GLU A 81 1.83 6.22 23.15
C GLU A 81 0.84 6.83 22.13
N LYS A 82 1.36 7.32 21.01
CA LYS A 82 0.61 7.86 19.89
C LYS A 82 1.36 7.61 18.59
N HIS A 83 0.63 7.36 17.52
CA HIS A 83 1.18 7.23 16.17
C HIS A 83 0.63 8.30 15.22
N ILE A 84 1.50 8.91 14.44
CA ILE A 84 1.15 9.89 13.40
C ILE A 84 1.42 9.26 12.04
N ASP A 85 0.44 9.37 11.15
CA ASP A 85 0.56 8.89 9.78
C ASP A 85 0.29 10.01 8.78
N ILE A 86 1.14 10.11 7.76
CA ILE A 86 0.98 11.06 6.68
C ILE A 86 0.56 10.32 5.42
N SER A 87 -0.72 10.47 5.08
CA SER A 87 -1.34 10.07 3.80
C SER A 87 -1.13 8.62 3.36
N SER A 88 -0.83 7.68 4.28
CA SER A 88 -0.68 6.26 3.92
C SER A 88 -2.03 5.65 3.51
N THR A 89 -2.52 4.63 4.18
CA THR A 89 -3.85 4.09 3.88
C THR A 89 -4.79 4.24 5.07
N ILE A 90 -5.91 4.93 4.86
CA ILE A 90 -6.91 5.16 5.91
C ILE A 90 -7.43 3.84 6.52
N ASN A 91 -7.56 2.78 5.71
CA ASN A 91 -7.95 1.46 6.20
C ASN A 91 -6.95 0.90 7.22
N PHE A 92 -5.65 1.10 7.00
CA PHE A 92 -4.64 0.67 7.94
C PHE A 92 -4.74 1.47 9.23
N MET A 93 -4.86 2.79 9.15
CA MET A 93 -5.00 3.66 10.33
C MET A 93 -6.25 3.34 11.14
N SER A 94 -7.37 3.00 10.48
CA SER A 94 -8.58 2.58 11.17
C SER A 94 -8.40 1.31 12.01
N HIS A 95 -7.53 0.37 11.56
CA HIS A 95 -7.22 -0.83 12.36
C HIS A 95 -6.24 -0.52 13.50
N ILE A 96 -5.22 0.31 13.24
CA ILE A 96 -4.21 0.66 14.25
C ILE A 96 -4.82 1.48 15.38
N SER A 97 -5.78 2.36 15.11
CA SER A 97 -6.46 3.18 16.11
C SER A 97 -7.19 2.36 17.19
N ALA A 98 -7.50 1.09 16.91
CA ALA A 98 -8.05 0.18 17.93
C ALA A 98 -7.06 -0.15 19.06
N PHE A 99 -5.75 0.06 18.87
CA PHE A 99 -4.69 -0.35 19.79
C PHE A 99 -3.78 0.81 20.20
N ILE A 100 -3.64 1.82 19.35
CA ILE A 100 -2.75 2.97 19.51
C ILE A 100 -3.52 4.21 19.12
N PRO A 101 -3.59 5.26 19.97
CA PRO A 101 -4.12 6.55 19.57
C PRO A 101 -3.42 7.04 18.31
N THR A 102 -4.18 7.29 17.24
CA THR A 102 -3.64 7.55 15.90
C THR A 102 -4.12 8.90 15.39
N GLU A 103 -3.21 9.68 14.82
CA GLU A 103 -3.52 10.89 14.04
C GLU A 103 -3.15 10.64 12.58
N TYR A 104 -4.14 10.74 11.69
CA TYR A 104 -3.98 10.59 10.26
C TYR A 104 -4.09 11.96 9.58
N TYR A 105 -3.09 12.31 8.82
CA TYR A 105 -3.04 13.59 8.11
C TYR A 105 -3.05 13.37 6.61
N GLU A 106 -3.92 14.11 5.91
CA GLU A 106 -4.15 13.94 4.48
C GLU A 106 -4.39 15.30 3.82
N TYR A 107 -3.93 15.48 2.59
CA TYR A 107 -4.18 16.69 1.81
C TYR A 107 -5.69 16.86 1.51
N ASN A 108 -6.37 15.78 1.12
CA ASN A 108 -7.81 15.74 0.87
C ASN A 108 -8.51 14.93 1.98
N VAL A 109 -8.90 15.62 3.04
CA VAL A 109 -9.40 15.03 4.29
C VAL A 109 -10.70 14.23 4.07
N PRO A 110 -10.75 12.92 4.34
CA PRO A 110 -11.98 12.14 4.31
C PRO A 110 -12.88 12.46 5.51
N LYS A 111 -14.18 12.44 5.30
CA LYS A 111 -15.18 12.63 6.38
C LYS A 111 -15.44 11.28 7.08
N ILE A 112 -14.64 10.98 8.08
CA ILE A 112 -14.71 9.73 8.84
C ILE A 112 -14.58 10.07 10.32
N GLU A 113 -15.41 9.45 11.16
CA GLU A 113 -15.35 9.53 12.62
C GLU A 113 -15.13 8.12 13.16
N LEU A 114 -14.08 7.95 13.96
CA LEU A 114 -13.76 6.68 14.61
C LEU A 114 -12.99 6.96 15.92
N ASP A 115 -13.30 6.18 16.95
CA ASP A 115 -12.63 6.27 18.24
C ASP A 115 -11.12 6.10 18.09
N ASN A 116 -10.36 6.91 18.85
CA ASN A 116 -8.89 6.93 18.83
C ASN A 116 -8.26 7.28 17.47
N LEU A 117 -9.03 7.73 16.48
CA LEU A 117 -8.54 8.18 15.18
C LEU A 117 -8.89 9.66 14.97
N LYS A 118 -7.90 10.54 15.13
CA LYS A 118 -8.02 11.92 14.68
C LYS A 118 -7.63 12.00 13.21
N ILE A 119 -8.42 12.72 12.41
CA ILE A 119 -8.10 12.99 11.00
C ILE A 119 -8.04 14.49 10.81
N ASP A 120 -6.98 14.96 10.13
CA ASP A 120 -6.77 16.39 9.91
C ASP A 120 -6.07 16.64 8.56
N HIS A 121 -6.05 17.91 8.14
CA HIS A 121 -5.38 18.33 6.92
C HIS A 121 -3.88 18.53 7.14
N CYS A 122 -3.06 18.12 6.17
CA CYS A 122 -1.69 18.61 6.07
C CYS A 122 -1.22 18.72 4.62
N ASP A 123 -0.24 19.61 4.41
CA ASP A 123 0.64 19.58 3.26
C ASP A 123 1.95 18.91 3.67
N LEU A 124 2.34 17.84 2.99
CA LEU A 124 3.57 17.11 3.28
C LEU A 124 4.85 17.97 3.09
N LEU A 125 4.76 19.06 2.32
CA LEU A 125 5.85 20.01 2.14
C LEU A 125 5.95 21.03 3.30
N SER A 126 4.98 21.04 4.23
CA SER A 126 4.95 21.92 5.40
C SER A 126 4.12 21.28 6.52
N LEU A 127 4.70 20.29 7.19
CA LEU A 127 4.01 19.54 8.24
C LEU A 127 3.71 20.42 9.47
N PRO A 128 2.50 20.33 10.06
CA PRO A 128 2.05 21.19 11.16
C PRO A 128 2.63 20.76 12.52
N PHE A 129 3.84 20.25 12.56
CA PHE A 129 4.51 19.80 13.77
C PHE A 129 5.78 20.60 14.02
N ALA A 130 6.09 20.82 15.28
CA ALA A 130 7.37 21.42 15.67
C ALA A 130 8.54 20.47 15.35
N ASP A 131 9.74 21.03 15.23
CA ASP A 131 10.94 20.25 15.04
C ASP A 131 11.12 19.25 16.18
N ASN A 132 11.52 18.01 15.84
CA ASN A 132 11.83 16.96 16.81
C ASN A 132 10.68 16.64 17.79
N SER A 133 9.43 16.74 17.36
CA SER A 133 8.25 16.58 18.25
C SER A 133 7.49 15.25 18.08
N VAL A 134 7.70 14.54 16.97
CA VAL A 134 6.96 13.32 16.61
C VAL A 134 7.79 12.09 16.91
N PHE A 135 7.34 11.23 17.84
CA PHE A 135 8.08 10.02 18.22
C PHE A 135 7.80 8.82 17.28
N SER A 136 6.59 8.67 16.78
CA SER A 136 6.19 7.58 15.91
C SER A 136 5.48 8.13 14.67
N LEU A 137 6.10 7.96 13.51
CA LEU A 137 5.67 8.54 12.24
C LEU A 137 5.63 7.48 11.15
N SER A 138 4.62 7.52 10.31
CA SER A 138 4.62 6.76 9.05
C SER A 138 4.30 7.64 7.86
N CYS A 139 4.92 7.31 6.72
CA CYS A 139 4.64 7.86 5.39
C CYS A 139 4.88 6.73 4.38
N MET A 140 3.79 6.09 3.93
CA MET A 140 3.89 4.83 3.20
C MET A 140 3.16 4.91 1.85
N HIS A 141 3.90 4.80 0.75
CA HIS A 141 3.41 4.96 -0.63
C HIS A 141 2.81 6.33 -0.90
N VAL A 142 3.53 7.39 -0.53
CA VAL A 142 3.10 8.80 -0.65
C VAL A 142 4.10 9.64 -1.43
N ILE A 143 5.37 9.71 -0.96
CA ILE A 143 6.33 10.69 -1.51
C ILE A 143 6.66 10.47 -2.98
N GLU A 144 6.54 9.25 -3.46
CA GLU A 144 6.76 8.91 -4.86
C GLU A 144 5.82 9.66 -5.82
N HIS A 145 4.72 10.21 -5.30
CA HIS A 145 3.71 10.91 -6.09
C HIS A 145 3.87 12.43 -6.04
N ILE A 146 4.47 12.98 -4.99
CA ILE A 146 4.47 14.43 -4.71
C ILE A 146 5.25 15.18 -5.79
N GLY A 147 4.69 16.32 -6.24
CA GLY A 147 5.28 17.20 -7.25
C GLY A 147 5.17 16.72 -8.69
N LEU A 148 4.41 15.65 -8.96
CA LEU A 148 4.17 15.16 -10.33
C LEU A 148 2.85 15.67 -10.94
N GLY A 149 2.09 16.51 -10.21
CA GLY A 149 0.82 17.09 -10.66
C GLY A 149 -0.34 16.10 -10.73
N ARG A 150 -0.18 14.89 -10.22
CA ARG A 150 -1.19 13.82 -10.29
C ARG A 150 -2.43 14.15 -9.47
N TYR A 151 -2.26 14.76 -8.32
CA TYR A 151 -3.34 15.08 -7.37
C TYR A 151 -3.72 16.57 -7.36
N GLY A 152 -3.29 17.33 -8.39
CA GLY A 152 -3.48 18.76 -8.47
C GLY A 152 -2.41 19.57 -7.72
N ASP A 153 -1.39 18.90 -7.23
CA ASP A 153 -0.20 19.45 -6.61
C ASP A 153 0.66 20.23 -7.63
N ALA A 154 1.41 21.23 -7.17
CA ALA A 154 2.33 21.99 -8.01
C ALA A 154 3.43 21.06 -8.56
N PHE A 155 3.76 21.26 -9.85
CA PHE A 155 4.83 20.51 -10.47
C PHE A 155 6.19 20.96 -9.92
N ASP A 156 6.89 20.01 -9.27
CA ASP A 156 8.21 20.24 -8.67
C ASP A 156 8.98 18.89 -8.62
N LEU A 157 10.07 18.79 -9.38
CA LEU A 157 10.84 17.55 -9.46
C LEU A 157 11.51 17.15 -8.14
N ASP A 158 11.78 18.10 -7.27
CA ASP A 158 12.45 17.92 -5.99
C ASP A 158 11.47 17.87 -4.80
N ALA A 159 10.17 17.83 -5.05
CA ALA A 159 9.14 17.83 -4.01
C ALA A 159 9.24 16.62 -3.08
N ASP A 160 9.63 15.46 -3.59
CA ASP A 160 9.87 14.27 -2.78
C ASP A 160 11.02 14.46 -1.77
N LEU A 161 12.12 15.11 -2.18
CA LEU A 161 13.23 15.44 -1.27
C LEU A 161 12.84 16.48 -0.23
N LYS A 162 12.01 17.47 -0.60
CA LYS A 162 11.45 18.46 0.34
C LYS A 162 10.55 17.78 1.36
N ALA A 163 9.69 16.86 0.91
CA ALA A 163 8.84 16.05 1.78
C ALA A 163 9.66 15.20 2.76
N VAL A 164 10.73 14.55 2.28
CA VAL A 164 11.65 13.81 3.15
C VAL A 164 12.29 14.72 4.20
N ASN A 165 12.68 15.94 3.84
CA ASN A 165 13.25 16.89 4.79
C ASN A 165 12.24 17.30 5.88
N GLU A 166 10.96 17.44 5.56
CA GLU A 166 9.91 17.69 6.54
C GLU A 166 9.72 16.48 7.47
N LEU A 167 9.69 15.25 6.94
CA LEU A 167 9.65 14.04 7.79
C LEU A 167 10.87 13.98 8.74
N LYS A 168 12.05 14.32 8.25
CA LYS A 168 13.29 14.39 9.07
C LYS A 168 13.21 15.48 10.12
N ARG A 169 12.67 16.66 9.79
CA ARG A 169 12.54 17.80 10.70
C ARG A 169 11.67 17.46 11.89
N VAL A 170 10.47 16.93 11.64
CA VAL A 170 9.47 16.70 12.69
C VAL A 170 9.76 15.51 13.57
N LEU A 171 10.51 14.50 13.07
CA LEU A 171 10.79 13.29 13.83
C LEU A 171 11.67 13.60 15.05
N ALA A 172 11.26 13.13 16.22
CA ALA A 172 11.99 13.32 17.49
C ALA A 172 13.26 12.48 17.55
N LYS A 173 14.17 12.84 18.45
CA LYS A 173 15.32 11.99 18.80
C LYS A 173 14.83 10.62 19.28
N ASN A 174 15.46 9.56 18.82
CA ASN A 174 15.05 8.17 19.00
C ASN A 174 13.64 7.87 18.48
N GLY A 175 13.04 8.77 17.73
CA GLY A 175 11.76 8.56 17.07
C GLY A 175 11.86 7.55 15.93
N HIS A 176 10.76 6.88 15.66
CA HIS A 176 10.61 5.83 14.68
C HIS A 176 9.90 6.34 13.45
N LEU A 177 10.49 6.15 12.27
CA LEU A 177 9.86 6.43 10.98
C LEU A 177 9.64 5.11 10.22
N LEU A 178 8.39 4.86 9.85
CA LEU A 178 8.00 3.79 8.92
C LEU A 178 7.83 4.41 7.53
N PHE A 179 8.77 4.14 6.67
CA PHE A 179 8.85 4.74 5.34
C PHE A 179 8.74 3.65 4.27
N VAL A 180 7.79 3.82 3.34
CA VAL A 180 7.55 2.82 2.29
C VAL A 180 7.45 3.48 0.94
N VAL A 181 8.22 2.97 -0.02
CA VAL A 181 8.23 3.44 -1.41
C VAL A 181 8.41 2.28 -2.39
N PRO A 182 8.00 2.44 -3.66
CA PRO A 182 8.35 1.51 -4.71
C PRO A 182 9.86 1.53 -4.95
N ILE A 183 10.47 0.35 -5.06
CA ILE A 183 11.90 0.23 -5.36
C ILE A 183 12.17 -0.68 -6.55
N SER A 184 13.30 -0.40 -7.22
CA SER A 184 13.75 -1.15 -8.39
C SER A 184 15.28 -1.12 -8.46
N SER A 185 15.87 -2.11 -9.13
CA SER A 185 17.27 -2.05 -9.57
C SER A 185 17.51 -0.99 -10.67
N TYR A 186 16.43 -0.48 -11.29
CA TYR A 186 16.45 0.58 -12.30
C TYR A 186 15.53 1.73 -11.86
N PRO A 187 16.03 2.67 -11.01
CA PRO A 187 15.23 3.80 -10.54
C PRO A 187 14.77 4.67 -11.71
N ARG A 188 13.51 5.14 -11.65
CA ARG A 188 12.91 5.89 -12.75
C ARG A 188 11.68 6.67 -12.31
N ILE A 189 11.25 7.60 -13.13
CA ILE A 189 9.96 8.28 -13.00
C ILE A 189 9.01 7.69 -14.04
N GLU A 190 7.87 7.17 -13.62
CA GLU A 190 6.74 6.82 -14.47
C GLU A 190 5.75 8.00 -14.43
N PHE A 191 5.98 8.98 -15.31
CA PHE A 191 5.24 10.25 -15.31
C PHE A 191 3.79 10.03 -15.81
N ASN A 192 2.76 10.57 -15.17
CA ASN A 192 2.72 11.29 -13.88
C ASN A 192 2.26 10.37 -12.72
N ALA A 193 2.55 9.08 -12.83
CA ALA A 193 2.09 8.10 -11.87
C ALA A 193 2.90 8.16 -10.55
N HIS A 194 4.20 7.94 -10.62
CA HIS A 194 5.06 7.87 -9.45
C HIS A 194 6.56 7.81 -9.81
N ARG A 195 7.40 8.01 -8.81
CA ARG A 195 8.82 7.66 -8.83
C ARG A 195 9.03 6.24 -8.33
N ILE A 196 10.05 5.58 -8.83
CA ILE A 196 10.52 4.27 -8.33
C ILE A 196 11.98 4.46 -7.98
N TYR A 197 12.33 4.25 -6.72
CA TYR A 197 13.67 4.51 -6.18
C TYR A 197 14.56 3.27 -6.25
N SER A 198 15.86 3.45 -6.07
CA SER A 198 16.75 2.34 -5.67
C SER A 198 16.84 2.29 -4.14
N TYR A 199 17.26 1.14 -3.62
CA TYR A 199 17.57 0.98 -2.20
C TYR A 199 18.58 2.04 -1.72
N LYS A 200 19.65 2.27 -2.50
CA LYS A 200 20.70 3.22 -2.19
C LYS A 200 20.17 4.67 -2.12
N MET A 201 19.35 5.09 -3.08
CA MET A 201 18.73 6.43 -3.04
C MET A 201 17.95 6.67 -1.74
N VAL A 202 17.20 5.67 -1.26
CA VAL A 202 16.47 5.82 0.02
C VAL A 202 17.42 5.94 1.20
N LEU A 203 18.53 5.19 1.24
CA LEU A 203 19.53 5.35 2.30
C LEU A 203 20.22 6.72 2.25
N GLU A 204 20.50 7.25 1.08
CA GLU A 204 21.06 8.61 0.91
C GLU A 204 20.10 9.68 1.42
N MET A 205 18.77 9.56 1.17
CA MET A 205 17.77 10.47 1.71
C MET A 205 17.77 10.51 3.25
N PHE A 206 18.07 9.39 3.90
CA PHE A 206 18.07 9.22 5.36
C PHE A 206 19.45 8.87 5.94
N GLU A 207 20.53 9.40 5.36
CA GLU A 207 21.91 9.09 5.76
C GLU A 207 22.22 9.33 7.24
N SER A 208 21.53 10.32 7.87
CA SER A 208 21.67 10.65 9.30
C SER A 208 20.79 9.78 10.23
N PHE A 209 20.11 8.78 9.68
CA PHE A 209 19.19 7.91 10.43
C PHE A 209 19.78 6.49 10.52
N ASN A 210 19.46 5.79 11.61
CA ASN A 210 19.78 4.37 11.72
C ASN A 210 18.68 3.54 11.05
N LEU A 211 19.03 2.75 10.05
CA LEU A 211 18.15 1.74 9.48
C LEU A 211 18.04 0.54 10.42
N LYS A 212 16.95 0.46 11.17
CA LYS A 212 16.67 -0.63 12.11
C LYS A 212 16.25 -1.91 11.38
N GLU A 213 15.42 -1.80 10.36
CA GLU A 213 14.96 -2.90 9.53
C GLU A 213 14.70 -2.42 8.10
N PHE A 214 15.13 -3.19 7.13
CA PHE A 214 14.64 -3.13 5.75
C PHE A 214 13.85 -4.40 5.45
N CYS A 215 12.61 -4.24 5.00
CA CYS A 215 11.76 -5.33 4.58
C CYS A 215 11.42 -5.15 3.10
N LEU A 216 11.66 -6.18 2.30
CA LEU A 216 11.37 -6.19 0.86
C LEU A 216 10.12 -7.02 0.58
N ILE A 217 9.18 -6.41 -0.15
CA ILE A 217 8.07 -7.11 -0.79
C ILE A 217 8.43 -7.21 -2.28
N PRO A 218 9.01 -8.33 -2.72
CA PRO A 218 9.51 -8.46 -4.08
C PRO A 218 8.37 -8.53 -5.11
N ASP A 219 8.69 -8.34 -6.40
CA ASP A 219 7.74 -8.47 -7.52
C ASP A 219 6.97 -9.80 -7.48
N SER A 220 7.60 -10.84 -6.97
CA SER A 220 7.01 -12.17 -6.79
C SER A 220 7.63 -12.89 -5.58
N GLY A 221 6.96 -13.94 -5.09
CA GLY A 221 7.47 -14.74 -3.99
C GLY A 221 7.09 -14.22 -2.60
N LYS A 222 7.86 -14.58 -1.60
CA LYS A 222 7.58 -14.24 -0.20
C LYS A 222 8.17 -12.89 0.17
N ILE A 223 7.57 -12.22 1.15
CA ILE A 223 8.14 -11.05 1.83
C ILE A 223 9.46 -11.44 2.51
N ILE A 224 10.46 -10.56 2.44
CA ILE A 224 11.79 -10.76 3.00
C ILE A 224 12.01 -9.72 4.08
N ARG A 225 11.91 -10.12 5.35
CA ARG A 225 12.29 -9.28 6.49
C ARG A 225 13.81 -9.26 6.65
N TYR A 226 14.35 -8.13 7.13
CA TYR A 226 15.79 -7.91 7.24
C TYR A 226 16.52 -8.16 5.91
N ALA A 227 15.89 -7.75 4.82
CA ALA A 227 16.43 -7.83 3.47
C ALA A 227 17.70 -6.96 3.35
N ARG A 228 18.49 -7.22 2.33
CA ARG A 228 19.72 -6.51 2.02
C ARG A 228 19.64 -5.94 0.62
N GLU A 229 20.55 -5.03 0.27
CA GLU A 229 20.64 -4.45 -1.06
C GLU A 229 20.60 -5.49 -2.20
N LYS A 230 21.33 -6.61 -2.03
CA LYS A 230 21.35 -7.71 -3.02
C LYS A 230 19.99 -8.34 -3.30
N ASP A 231 19.06 -8.30 -2.34
CA ASP A 231 17.71 -8.84 -2.51
C ASP A 231 16.85 -7.92 -3.41
N CYS A 232 17.32 -6.68 -3.66
CA CYS A 232 16.70 -5.74 -4.58
C CYS A 232 17.15 -5.94 -6.04
N GLU A 233 18.14 -6.79 -6.29
CA GLU A 233 18.59 -7.12 -7.64
C GLU A 233 17.46 -7.72 -8.45
N ASN A 234 17.36 -7.31 -9.73
CA ASN A 234 16.34 -7.75 -10.68
C ASN A 234 14.87 -7.39 -10.31
N GLN A 235 14.64 -6.64 -9.24
CA GLN A 235 13.30 -6.10 -8.95
C GLN A 235 12.96 -4.97 -9.93
N ARG A 236 11.73 -4.96 -10.44
CA ARG A 236 11.23 -3.94 -11.37
C ARG A 236 10.30 -2.94 -10.72
N HIS A 237 9.45 -3.42 -9.82
CA HIS A 237 8.46 -2.63 -9.10
C HIS A 237 8.14 -3.31 -7.76
N ALA A 238 9.17 -3.57 -6.96
CA ALA A 238 9.03 -4.10 -5.61
C ALA A 238 8.61 -2.99 -4.63
N CYS A 239 8.22 -3.36 -3.43
CA CYS A 239 7.94 -2.40 -2.36
C CYS A 239 9.03 -2.52 -1.28
N GLY A 240 9.71 -1.41 -1.02
CA GLY A 240 10.69 -1.27 0.05
C GLY A 240 10.06 -0.66 1.28
N CYS A 241 10.12 -1.38 2.41
CA CYS A 241 9.63 -0.94 3.70
C CYS A 241 10.83 -0.71 4.62
N PHE A 242 11.03 0.51 5.05
CA PHE A 242 12.17 0.95 5.84
C PHE A 242 11.71 1.40 7.23
N HIS A 243 12.27 0.81 8.27
CA HIS A 243 12.11 1.29 9.63
C HIS A 243 13.37 2.03 10.05
N PHE A 244 13.28 3.35 10.07
CA PHE A 244 14.36 4.23 10.50
C PHE A 244 14.17 4.68 11.95
N ILE A 245 15.30 4.94 12.62
CA ILE A 245 15.35 5.60 13.93
C ILE A 245 16.25 6.83 13.79
N LYS A 246 15.75 8.00 14.21
CA LYS A 246 16.54 9.23 14.23
C LYS A 246 17.57 9.19 15.33
N ILE A 247 18.84 9.24 14.95
CA ILE A 247 19.96 9.35 15.87
C ILE A 247 20.47 10.80 15.85
N TRP A 248 20.94 11.28 16.99
CA TRP A 248 21.65 12.56 17.04
C TRP A 248 23.13 12.31 16.84
N ASN A 249 23.71 13.15 15.96
CA ASN A 249 25.15 13.40 15.95
C ASN A 249 25.46 14.51 16.94
#